data_fe8bc2655b433d2f0d4cc69002ae47fd
#
_entry.id   fe8bc2655b433d2f0d4cc69002ae47fd
#
_cell.length_a   1.000
_cell.length_b   1.000
_cell.length_c   1.000
_cell.angle_alpha   90.00
_cell.angle_beta   90.00
_cell.angle_gamma   90.00
#
_symmetry.space_group_name_H-M   'P 1'
#
loop_
_entity.id
_entity.type
_entity.pdbx_description
1 polymer ?
#
loop_
_entity_poly.entity_id
_entity_poly.type
_entity_poly.pdbx_seq_one_letter_code
_entity_poly.pdbx_strand_id
1 'polypeptide(L)'
;MDVIGGWTVFTLLRAAACVLTAACAFAAAPAGAQDLEAQLQEIRTLIREKRFALALESLGLVARQLQDQRLEAVSPAFPAPAADWTAQPALSLLEENEIWGDRIAAQRSYVATSGSARIDLTIDVHSPFVPAVSLSFNPLALAGDPSARVVEIGGEKGLLRFNADTREGELHVLVGREVLVTARGRGIASPELLVDLARGVDYSLLRGKSLP
;
A
#
# COMPACT_ATOMS: atom_id res chain seq x y z
N MET A 1 31.87 72.87 -58.97
CA MET A 1 32.14 71.48 -59.32
C MET A 1 31.96 70.62 -58.06
N ASP A 2 30.93 69.90 -58.07
CA ASP A 2 30.70 68.57 -57.40
C ASP A 2 30.67 68.58 -55.88
N VAL A 3 29.64 68.26 -55.36
CA VAL A 3 28.64 67.16 -55.34
C VAL A 3 28.63 66.42 -53.97
N ILE A 4 27.54 66.50 -53.31
CA ILE A 4 26.77 65.40 -52.64
C ILE A 4 27.40 64.81 -51.37
N GLY A 5 26.66 64.73 -50.34
CA GLY A 5 25.83 63.65 -49.94
C GLY A 5 25.40 63.64 -48.48
N GLY A 6 24.15 63.91 -48.28
CA GLY A 6 23.52 63.72 -46.97
C GLY A 6 23.26 62.25 -46.65
N TRP A 7 23.51 61.86 -45.48
CA TRP A 7 22.99 60.61 -44.94
C TRP A 7 22.31 60.89 -43.58
N THR A 8 21.06 60.91 -43.63
CA THR A 8 20.19 60.91 -42.46
C THR A 8 20.19 59.54 -41.83
N VAL A 9 20.67 59.45 -40.61
CA VAL A 9 20.56 58.23 -39.83
C VAL A 9 19.23 58.22 -39.08
N PHE A 10 18.31 57.36 -39.55
CA PHE A 10 17.08 57.06 -38.83
C PHE A 10 17.40 56.09 -37.70
N THR A 11 17.32 56.56 -36.49
CA THR A 11 17.37 55.75 -35.26
C THR A 11 15.99 55.16 -35.02
N LEU A 12 15.80 53.91 -35.39
CA LEU A 12 14.63 53.07 -35.02
C LEU A 12 14.75 52.60 -33.58
N LEU A 13 13.98 53.23 -32.70
CA LEU A 13 13.72 52.73 -31.35
C LEU A 13 12.89 51.43 -31.46
N ARG A 14 13.51 50.30 -31.21
CA ARG A 14 12.80 49.02 -30.99
C ARG A 14 12.39 48.95 -29.51
N ALA A 15 11.12 49.22 -29.22
CA ALA A 15 10.50 48.88 -27.96
C ALA A 15 10.32 47.35 -27.88
N ALA A 16 11.15 46.69 -27.07
CA ALA A 16 10.98 45.31 -26.74
C ALA A 16 9.88 45.18 -25.67
N ALA A 17 8.68 44.79 -26.08
CA ALA A 17 7.61 44.41 -25.17
C ALA A 17 7.93 43.00 -24.63
N CYS A 18 8.42 42.94 -23.38
CA CYS A 18 8.51 41.69 -22.62
C CYS A 18 7.10 41.27 -22.22
N VAL A 19 6.50 40.35 -22.97
CA VAL A 19 5.30 39.61 -22.54
C VAL A 19 5.76 38.55 -21.54
N LEU A 20 5.59 38.84 -20.25
CA LEU A 20 5.69 37.84 -19.18
C LEU A 20 4.46 36.91 -19.30
N THR A 21 4.60 35.79 -19.98
CA THR A 21 3.66 34.67 -19.89
C THR A 21 3.90 33.98 -18.55
N ALA A 22 3.12 34.33 -17.52
CA ALA A 22 3.01 33.55 -16.31
C ALA A 22 2.34 32.22 -16.69
N ALA A 23 3.16 31.20 -16.92
CA ALA A 23 2.70 29.82 -17.01
C ALA A 23 2.25 29.38 -15.63
N CYS A 24 0.96 29.53 -15.32
CA CYS A 24 0.33 28.83 -14.22
C CYS A 24 0.44 27.33 -14.52
N ALA A 25 1.43 26.67 -13.94
CA ALA A 25 1.49 25.23 -13.88
C ALA A 25 0.33 24.76 -12.98
N PHE A 26 -0.85 24.56 -13.59
CA PHE A 26 -1.87 23.74 -12.98
C PHE A 26 -1.27 22.34 -12.87
N ALA A 27 -0.89 21.96 -11.65
CA ALA A 27 -0.63 20.57 -11.34
C ALA A 27 -1.95 19.82 -11.62
N ALA A 28 -2.02 19.14 -12.75
CA ALA A 28 -3.14 18.27 -13.07
C ALA A 28 -3.20 17.21 -11.98
N ALA A 29 -4.27 17.24 -11.17
CA ALA A 29 -4.57 16.15 -10.26
C ALA A 29 -4.64 14.85 -11.09
N PRO A 30 -4.15 13.73 -10.57
CA PRO A 30 -4.21 12.47 -11.29
C PRO A 30 -5.66 12.20 -11.71
N ALA A 31 -5.87 11.79 -12.95
CA ALA A 31 -7.19 11.63 -13.56
C ALA A 31 -8.16 10.79 -12.72
N GLY A 32 -7.63 9.80 -11.98
CA GLY A 32 -8.41 8.96 -11.06
C GLY A 32 -9.00 9.70 -9.85
N ALA A 33 -8.36 10.75 -9.35
CA ALA A 33 -8.89 11.51 -8.21
C ALA A 33 -10.05 12.42 -8.61
N GLN A 34 -10.03 12.97 -9.83
CA GLN A 34 -11.11 13.78 -10.36
C GLN A 34 -12.36 12.94 -10.65
N ASP A 35 -12.19 11.71 -11.13
CA ASP A 35 -13.28 10.77 -11.38
C ASP A 35 -13.97 10.37 -10.07
N LEU A 36 -13.17 10.10 -9.01
CA LEU A 36 -13.70 9.73 -7.69
C LEU A 36 -14.53 10.84 -7.05
N GLU A 37 -14.09 12.09 -7.14
CA GLU A 37 -14.84 13.24 -6.61
C GLU A 37 -16.17 13.42 -7.36
N ALA A 38 -16.18 13.24 -8.69
CA ALA A 38 -17.40 13.30 -9.48
C ALA A 38 -18.40 12.19 -9.07
N GLN A 39 -17.93 10.97 -8.85
CA GLN A 39 -18.75 9.85 -8.38
C GLN A 39 -19.33 10.13 -6.99
N LEU A 40 -18.56 10.69 -6.06
CA LEU A 40 -19.04 11.07 -4.75
C LEU A 40 -20.11 12.17 -4.81
N GLN A 41 -20.00 13.12 -5.71
CA GLN A 41 -21.04 14.14 -5.92
C GLN A 41 -22.34 13.54 -6.49
N GLU A 42 -22.25 12.58 -7.40
CA GLU A 42 -23.39 11.82 -7.91
C GLU A 42 -24.09 11.06 -6.78
N ILE A 43 -23.35 10.36 -5.93
CA ILE A 43 -23.89 9.65 -4.77
C ILE A 43 -24.63 10.60 -3.84
N ARG A 44 -24.06 11.79 -3.55
CA ARG A 44 -24.75 12.82 -2.76
C ARG A 44 -26.07 13.24 -3.36
N THR A 45 -26.14 13.36 -4.68
CA THR A 45 -27.36 13.72 -5.41
C THR A 45 -28.40 12.61 -5.28
N LEU A 46 -28.02 11.34 -5.51
CA LEU A 46 -28.90 10.18 -5.34
C LEU A 46 -29.49 10.10 -3.93
N ILE A 47 -28.70 10.39 -2.89
CA ILE A 47 -29.18 10.42 -1.51
C ILE A 47 -30.20 11.53 -1.30
N ARG A 48 -29.97 12.74 -1.84
CA ARG A 48 -30.92 13.87 -1.74
C ARG A 48 -32.25 13.54 -2.45
N GLU A 49 -32.20 12.82 -3.56
CA GLU A 49 -33.36 12.35 -4.31
C GLU A 49 -34.03 11.12 -3.68
N LYS A 50 -33.53 10.63 -2.53
CA LYS A 50 -34.00 9.42 -1.84
C LYS A 50 -33.90 8.14 -2.69
N ARG A 51 -33.01 8.12 -3.68
CA ARG A 51 -32.73 6.96 -4.55
C ARG A 51 -31.67 6.07 -3.90
N PHE A 52 -31.96 5.55 -2.69
CA PHE A 52 -30.98 4.88 -1.82
C PHE A 52 -30.40 3.60 -2.44
N ALA A 53 -31.17 2.84 -3.21
CA ALA A 53 -30.65 1.62 -3.85
C ALA A 53 -29.51 1.93 -4.82
N LEU A 54 -29.67 2.93 -5.66
CA LEU A 54 -28.64 3.37 -6.62
C LEU A 54 -27.44 4.01 -5.88
N ALA A 55 -27.70 4.79 -4.83
CA ALA A 55 -26.62 5.33 -4.02
C ALA A 55 -25.74 4.24 -3.38
N LEU A 56 -26.35 3.17 -2.87
CA LEU A 56 -25.64 2.02 -2.31
C LEU A 56 -24.83 1.26 -3.38
N GLU A 57 -25.39 1.08 -4.56
CA GLU A 57 -24.68 0.46 -5.69
C GLU A 57 -23.44 1.28 -6.08
N SER A 58 -23.61 2.61 -6.25
CA SER A 58 -22.51 3.53 -6.59
C SER A 58 -21.45 3.57 -5.49
N LEU A 59 -21.84 3.56 -4.21
CA LEU A 59 -20.88 3.45 -3.09
C LEU A 59 -20.06 2.15 -3.15
N GLY A 60 -20.70 1.04 -3.50
CA GLY A 60 -20.00 -0.24 -3.68
C GLY A 60 -18.98 -0.20 -4.81
N LEU A 61 -19.25 0.52 -5.89
CA LEU A 61 -18.30 0.72 -7.00
C LEU A 61 -17.08 1.55 -6.55
N VAL A 62 -17.34 2.68 -5.88
CA VAL A 62 -16.30 3.56 -5.34
C VAL A 62 -15.43 2.80 -4.32
N ALA A 63 -16.04 2.03 -3.43
CA ALA A 63 -15.30 1.25 -2.46
C ALA A 63 -14.35 0.24 -3.13
N ARG A 64 -14.81 -0.49 -4.15
CA ARG A 64 -13.95 -1.40 -4.92
C ARG A 64 -12.80 -0.67 -5.61
N GLN A 65 -13.06 0.47 -6.24
CA GLN A 65 -12.03 1.27 -6.89
C GLN A 65 -10.94 1.71 -5.90
N LEU A 66 -11.33 2.15 -4.69
CA LEU A 66 -10.38 2.51 -3.64
C LEU A 66 -9.57 1.31 -3.14
N GLN A 67 -10.19 0.12 -3.02
CA GLN A 67 -9.51 -1.12 -2.67
C GLN A 67 -8.47 -1.49 -3.72
N ASP A 68 -8.80 -1.38 -5.01
CA ASP A 68 -7.89 -1.68 -6.12
C ASP A 68 -6.70 -0.70 -6.14
N GLN A 69 -6.93 0.60 -5.97
CA GLN A 69 -5.86 1.60 -5.86
C GLN A 69 -4.93 1.32 -4.68
N ARG A 70 -5.49 0.95 -3.53
CA ARG A 70 -4.69 0.57 -2.36
C ARG A 70 -3.89 -0.69 -2.61
N LEU A 71 -4.47 -1.70 -3.24
CA LEU A 71 -3.78 -2.92 -3.63
C LEU A 71 -2.61 -2.63 -4.59
N GLU A 72 -2.82 -1.79 -5.60
CA GLU A 72 -1.78 -1.36 -6.53
C GLU A 72 -0.63 -0.66 -5.82
N ALA A 73 -0.93 0.21 -4.85
CA ALA A 73 0.08 0.94 -4.09
C ALA A 73 0.95 0.03 -3.20
N VAL A 74 0.37 -1.06 -2.67
CA VAL A 74 1.04 -1.98 -1.73
C VAL A 74 1.66 -3.19 -2.46
N SER A 75 1.11 -3.60 -3.60
CA SER A 75 1.55 -4.80 -4.34
C SER A 75 3.05 -4.88 -4.64
N PRO A 76 3.76 -3.79 -4.95
CA PRO A 76 5.20 -3.83 -5.18
C PRO A 76 6.02 -4.22 -3.95
N ALA A 77 5.46 -4.10 -2.73
CA ALA A 77 6.14 -4.49 -1.51
C ALA A 77 6.19 -6.01 -1.30
N PHE A 78 5.37 -6.79 -2.00
CA PHE A 78 5.39 -8.25 -1.88
C PHE A 78 6.64 -8.85 -2.51
N PRO A 79 7.31 -9.81 -1.82
CA PRO A 79 8.51 -10.46 -2.33
C PRO A 79 8.22 -11.33 -3.56
N ALA A 80 9.25 -11.52 -4.38
CA ALA A 80 9.24 -12.60 -5.37
C ALA A 80 9.24 -13.97 -4.68
N PRO A 81 8.63 -15.00 -5.28
CA PRO A 81 8.67 -16.35 -4.73
C PRO A 81 10.10 -16.92 -4.78
N ALA A 82 10.46 -17.75 -3.79
CA ALA A 82 11.65 -18.58 -3.86
C ALA A 82 11.53 -19.63 -4.98
N ALA A 83 12.63 -20.29 -5.36
CA ALA A 83 12.70 -21.21 -6.50
C ALA A 83 11.65 -22.34 -6.45
N ASP A 84 11.37 -22.85 -5.25
CA ASP A 84 10.43 -23.97 -5.04
C ASP A 84 9.02 -23.51 -4.67
N TRP A 85 8.71 -22.23 -4.90
CA TRP A 85 7.42 -21.63 -4.56
C TRP A 85 6.82 -20.88 -5.75
N THR A 86 5.52 -20.87 -5.84
CA THR A 86 4.74 -20.08 -6.81
C THR A 86 3.93 -19.02 -6.06
N ALA A 87 4.04 -17.76 -6.50
CA ALA A 87 3.24 -16.68 -5.96
C ALA A 87 1.93 -16.54 -6.75
N GLN A 88 0.82 -16.46 -6.04
CA GLN A 88 -0.48 -16.10 -6.62
C GLN A 88 -0.55 -14.58 -6.85
N PRO A 89 -1.45 -14.09 -7.69
CA PRO A 89 -1.73 -12.66 -7.76
C PRO A 89 -2.09 -12.10 -6.38
N ALA A 90 -1.65 -10.89 -6.10
CA ALA A 90 -2.07 -10.20 -4.88
C ALA A 90 -3.56 -9.84 -4.98
N LEU A 91 -4.26 -9.87 -3.86
CA LEU A 91 -5.68 -9.54 -3.77
C LEU A 91 -5.95 -8.64 -2.57
N SER A 92 -7.04 -7.90 -2.64
CA SER A 92 -7.59 -7.17 -1.51
C SER A 92 -8.38 -8.13 -0.62
N LEU A 93 -8.04 -8.16 0.65
CA LEU A 93 -8.72 -8.96 1.66
C LEU A 93 -9.55 -8.01 2.53
N LEU A 94 -10.87 -8.20 2.50
CA LEU A 94 -11.77 -7.58 3.46
C LEU A 94 -12.03 -8.59 4.58
N GLU A 95 -11.59 -8.29 5.77
CA GLU A 95 -11.91 -9.07 6.97
C GLU A 95 -12.88 -8.28 7.83
N GLU A 96 -14.07 -8.82 7.99
CA GLU A 96 -15.06 -8.32 8.92
C GLU A 96 -14.69 -8.75 10.35
N ASN A 97 -14.62 -7.80 11.28
CA ASN A 97 -14.32 -8.10 12.67
C ASN A 97 -15.22 -7.26 13.58
N GLU A 98 -16.07 -7.92 14.34
CA GLU A 98 -17.05 -7.26 15.22
C GLU A 98 -16.41 -6.45 16.37
N ILE A 99 -15.18 -6.82 16.78
CA ILE A 99 -14.51 -6.18 17.93
C ILE A 99 -13.64 -4.99 17.49
N TRP A 100 -12.89 -5.17 16.37
CA TRP A 100 -11.88 -4.22 15.93
C TRP A 100 -12.28 -3.41 14.70
N GLY A 101 -13.47 -3.70 14.13
CA GLY A 101 -13.95 -3.15 12.88
C GLY A 101 -13.39 -3.87 11.65
N ASP A 102 -13.98 -3.57 10.51
CA ASP A 102 -13.57 -4.14 9.24
C ASP A 102 -12.19 -3.62 8.85
N ARG A 103 -11.36 -4.51 8.29
CA ARG A 103 -10.06 -4.13 7.77
C ARG A 103 -9.92 -4.51 6.31
N ILE A 104 -9.19 -3.69 5.57
CA ILE A 104 -8.79 -3.96 4.20
C ILE A 104 -7.29 -4.15 4.19
N ALA A 105 -6.85 -5.33 3.83
CA ALA A 105 -5.43 -5.67 3.74
C ALA A 105 -5.10 -6.16 2.33
N ALA A 106 -3.86 -6.01 1.90
CA ALA A 106 -3.35 -6.67 0.72
C ALA A 106 -2.80 -8.05 1.10
N GLN A 107 -3.15 -9.09 0.36
CA GLN A 107 -2.68 -10.46 0.60
C GLN A 107 -2.09 -11.05 -0.67
N ARG A 108 -1.00 -11.80 -0.53
CA ARG A 108 -0.46 -12.67 -1.55
C ARG A 108 -0.19 -14.05 -0.97
N SER A 109 -0.62 -15.08 -1.69
CA SER A 109 -0.38 -16.47 -1.31
C SER A 109 0.83 -17.02 -2.06
N TYR A 110 1.65 -17.76 -1.35
CA TYR A 110 2.80 -18.51 -1.88
C TYR A 110 2.53 -19.99 -1.64
N VAL A 111 2.61 -20.78 -2.69
CA VAL A 111 2.34 -22.21 -2.66
C VAL A 111 3.58 -22.96 -3.10
N ALA A 112 3.98 -23.96 -2.34
CA ALA A 112 5.11 -24.80 -2.73
C ALA A 112 4.81 -25.55 -4.03
N THR A 113 5.79 -25.66 -4.92
CA THR A 113 5.64 -26.40 -6.20
C THR A 113 5.52 -27.90 -5.98
N SER A 114 5.97 -28.38 -4.83
CA SER A 114 5.83 -29.77 -4.40
C SER A 114 5.21 -29.83 -3.01
N GLY A 115 4.21 -30.70 -2.82
CA GLY A 115 3.52 -30.86 -1.56
C GLY A 115 2.34 -29.89 -1.36
N SER A 116 1.95 -29.66 -0.11
CA SER A 116 0.77 -28.87 0.26
C SER A 116 1.11 -27.62 1.10
N ALA A 117 2.40 -27.27 1.18
CA ALA A 117 2.80 -26.12 1.98
C ALA A 117 2.34 -24.81 1.34
N ARG A 118 1.82 -23.91 2.17
CA ARG A 118 1.33 -22.59 1.75
C ARG A 118 1.71 -21.56 2.78
N ILE A 119 2.05 -20.37 2.30
CA ILE A 119 2.25 -19.18 3.12
C ILE A 119 1.38 -18.06 2.57
N ASP A 120 0.53 -17.52 3.42
CA ASP A 120 -0.27 -16.33 3.13
C ASP A 120 0.42 -15.13 3.77
N LEU A 121 0.90 -14.20 2.93
CA LEU A 121 1.53 -12.95 3.37
C LEU A 121 0.53 -11.82 3.21
N THR A 122 0.24 -11.14 4.32
CA THR A 122 -0.72 -10.04 4.39
C THR A 122 0.01 -8.76 4.79
N ILE A 123 -0.26 -7.67 4.11
CA ILE A 123 0.21 -6.32 4.44
C ILE A 123 -1.02 -5.49 4.77
N ASP A 124 -1.14 -5.10 6.04
CA ASP A 124 -2.25 -4.34 6.57
C ASP A 124 -1.77 -2.95 7.00
N VAL A 125 -2.15 -1.94 6.20
CA VAL A 125 -1.82 -0.53 6.45
C VAL A 125 -2.91 0.07 7.31
N HIS A 126 -2.53 0.83 8.34
CA HIS A 126 -3.43 1.34 9.39
C HIS A 126 -4.15 0.22 10.16
N SER A 127 -3.41 -0.86 10.43
CA SER A 127 -3.95 -2.04 11.09
C SER A 127 -4.46 -1.74 12.51
N PRO A 128 -5.72 -2.07 12.83
CA PRO A 128 -6.24 -1.95 14.18
C PRO A 128 -5.59 -2.93 15.16
N PHE A 129 -4.87 -3.94 14.66
CA PHE A 129 -4.19 -4.94 15.48
C PHE A 129 -2.80 -4.53 15.96
N VAL A 130 -2.22 -3.45 15.42
CA VAL A 130 -0.88 -2.97 15.82
C VAL A 130 -0.74 -2.82 17.35
N PRO A 131 -1.69 -2.22 18.09
CA PRO A 131 -1.58 -2.12 19.55
C PRO A 131 -1.54 -3.49 20.23
N ALA A 132 -2.39 -4.43 19.82
CA ALA A 132 -2.45 -5.77 20.40
C ALA A 132 -1.18 -6.58 20.14
N VAL A 133 -0.67 -6.53 18.89
CA VAL A 133 0.59 -7.18 18.51
C VAL A 133 1.75 -6.53 19.26
N SER A 134 1.77 -5.21 19.43
CA SER A 134 2.81 -4.51 20.19
C SER A 134 2.89 -4.98 21.65
N LEU A 135 1.75 -5.27 22.27
CA LEU A 135 1.72 -5.84 23.64
C LEU A 135 2.33 -7.23 23.71
N SER A 136 2.26 -8.02 22.64
CA SER A 136 2.83 -9.37 22.58
C SER A 136 4.36 -9.40 22.60
N PHE A 137 5.02 -8.26 22.35
CA PHE A 137 6.48 -8.13 22.51
C PHE A 137 6.91 -7.86 23.96
N ASN A 138 5.96 -7.77 24.89
CA ASN A 138 6.28 -7.61 26.31
C ASN A 138 6.99 -8.89 26.82
N PRO A 139 8.09 -8.77 27.58
CA PRO A 139 8.81 -9.92 28.13
C PRO A 139 7.94 -10.88 28.95
N LEU A 140 6.92 -10.39 29.67
CA LEU A 140 6.00 -11.23 30.43
C LEU A 140 5.08 -12.06 29.50
N ALA A 141 4.63 -11.48 28.39
CA ALA A 141 3.83 -12.19 27.40
C ALA A 141 4.67 -13.29 26.72
N LEU A 142 5.92 -12.98 26.37
CA LEU A 142 6.86 -13.93 25.77
C LEU A 142 7.23 -15.06 26.73
N ALA A 143 7.40 -14.77 28.02
CA ALA A 143 7.72 -15.79 29.03
C ALA A 143 6.58 -16.80 29.21
N GLY A 144 5.34 -16.40 28.93
CA GLY A 144 4.15 -17.27 28.97
C GLY A 144 3.91 -18.10 27.70
N ASP A 145 4.65 -17.82 26.61
CA ASP A 145 4.45 -18.49 25.31
C ASP A 145 5.79 -19.07 24.79
N PRO A 146 6.11 -20.35 25.10
CA PRO A 146 7.37 -20.95 24.67
C PRO A 146 7.51 -21.14 23.16
N SER A 147 6.40 -21.05 22.42
CA SER A 147 6.39 -21.10 20.94
C SER A 147 6.77 -19.75 20.31
N ALA A 148 6.72 -18.67 21.07
CA ALA A 148 6.96 -17.32 20.59
C ALA A 148 8.42 -16.92 20.72
N ARG A 149 8.97 -16.33 19.67
CA ARG A 149 10.31 -15.71 19.70
C ARG A 149 10.31 -14.38 18.94
N VAL A 150 11.11 -13.45 19.44
CA VAL A 150 11.35 -12.19 18.74
C VAL A 150 12.45 -12.40 17.70
N VAL A 151 12.21 -11.90 16.49
CA VAL A 151 13.16 -11.92 15.37
C VAL A 151 13.32 -10.51 14.83
N GLU A 152 14.44 -10.25 14.17
CA GLU A 152 14.68 -8.99 13.47
C GLU A 152 14.61 -9.22 11.96
N ILE A 153 13.81 -8.42 11.27
CA ILE A 153 13.54 -8.56 9.84
C ILE A 153 13.54 -7.18 9.19
N GLY A 154 14.52 -6.92 8.32
CA GLY A 154 14.60 -5.64 7.61
C GLY A 154 14.73 -4.40 8.51
N GLY A 155 15.27 -4.57 9.74
CA GLY A 155 15.37 -3.53 10.76
C GLY A 155 14.10 -3.33 11.58
N GLU A 156 13.07 -4.17 11.39
CA GLU A 156 11.83 -4.16 12.15
C GLU A 156 11.76 -5.34 13.13
N LYS A 157 10.98 -5.20 14.20
CA LYS A 157 10.74 -6.28 15.15
C LYS A 157 9.63 -7.20 14.65
N GLY A 158 9.90 -8.49 14.60
CA GLY A 158 8.96 -9.54 14.29
C GLY A 158 8.70 -10.46 15.49
N LEU A 159 7.48 -10.94 15.62
CA LEU A 159 7.07 -11.97 16.57
C LEU A 159 6.74 -13.23 15.80
N LEU A 160 7.55 -14.25 15.95
CA LEU A 160 7.42 -15.54 15.30
C LEU A 160 6.88 -16.59 16.26
N ARG A 161 5.86 -17.31 15.84
CA ARG A 161 5.35 -18.51 16.50
C ARG A 161 5.39 -19.67 15.52
N PHE A 162 5.76 -20.84 16.00
CA PHE A 162 5.77 -22.03 15.17
C PHE A 162 5.44 -23.29 16.00
N ASN A 163 4.56 -24.10 15.49
CA ASN A 163 4.23 -25.40 16.02
C ASN A 163 4.74 -26.47 15.06
N ALA A 164 5.74 -27.26 15.50
CA ALA A 164 6.39 -28.28 14.69
C ALA A 164 5.45 -29.48 14.44
N ASP A 165 4.55 -29.80 15.38
CA ASP A 165 3.63 -30.95 15.27
C ASP A 165 2.55 -30.72 14.22
N THR A 166 1.97 -29.52 14.18
CA THR A 166 0.96 -29.13 13.18
C THR A 166 1.60 -28.59 11.90
N ARG A 167 2.89 -28.26 11.94
CA ARG A 167 3.62 -27.59 10.83
C ARG A 167 2.99 -26.27 10.44
N GLU A 168 2.49 -25.54 11.43
CA GLU A 168 1.89 -24.24 11.26
C GLU A 168 2.73 -23.18 11.95
N GLY A 169 2.77 -21.99 11.36
CA GLY A 169 3.49 -20.88 11.93
C GLY A 169 2.89 -19.54 11.54
N GLU A 170 3.17 -18.57 12.38
CA GLU A 170 2.75 -17.20 12.18
C GLU A 170 3.90 -16.26 12.55
N LEU A 171 4.09 -15.26 11.70
CA LEU A 171 5.07 -14.20 11.90
C LEU A 171 4.36 -12.86 11.75
N HIS A 172 4.43 -12.02 12.77
CA HIS A 172 3.98 -10.64 12.74
C HIS A 172 5.17 -9.71 12.74
N VAL A 173 5.26 -8.81 11.78
CA VAL A 173 6.29 -7.76 11.72
C VAL A 173 5.61 -6.41 11.82
N LEU A 174 6.01 -5.61 12.82
CA LEU A 174 5.51 -4.25 13.00
C LEU A 174 6.42 -3.28 12.25
N VAL A 175 5.83 -2.57 11.29
CA VAL A 175 6.52 -1.55 10.50
C VAL A 175 6.05 -0.17 10.95
N GLY A 176 6.92 0.52 11.65
CA GLY A 176 6.53 1.79 12.28
C GLY A 176 5.41 1.60 13.31
N ARG A 177 4.36 2.43 13.20
CA ARG A 177 3.21 2.44 14.14
C ARG A 177 1.89 2.04 13.53
N GLU A 178 1.85 1.78 12.23
CA GLU A 178 0.59 1.71 11.47
C GLU A 178 0.50 0.51 10.55
N VAL A 179 1.62 -0.13 10.23
CA VAL A 179 1.62 -1.25 9.28
C VAL A 179 1.95 -2.54 10.00
N LEU A 180 1.12 -3.54 9.76
CA LEU A 180 1.32 -4.91 10.21
C LEU A 180 1.54 -5.81 9.00
N VAL A 181 2.71 -6.45 8.92
CA VAL A 181 2.98 -7.51 7.96
C VAL A 181 2.83 -8.85 8.68
N THR A 182 1.94 -9.70 8.16
CA THR A 182 1.68 -11.02 8.75
C THR A 182 1.95 -12.11 7.73
N ALA A 183 2.80 -13.08 8.07
CA ALA A 183 3.01 -14.29 7.28
C ALA A 183 2.45 -15.50 8.06
N ARG A 184 1.47 -16.19 7.49
CA ARG A 184 0.87 -17.42 8.05
C ARG A 184 1.23 -18.60 7.17
N GLY A 185 1.93 -19.56 7.74
CA GLY A 185 2.35 -20.77 7.07
C GLY A 185 1.56 -22.01 7.52
N ARG A 186 1.18 -22.86 6.58
CA ARG A 186 0.55 -24.15 6.82
C ARG A 186 1.31 -25.23 6.06
N GLY A 187 1.55 -26.37 6.71
CA GLY A 187 2.30 -27.49 6.14
C GLY A 187 3.79 -27.17 5.91
N ILE A 188 4.31 -26.09 6.48
CA ILE A 188 5.70 -25.64 6.31
C ILE A 188 6.64 -26.52 7.15
N ALA A 189 7.83 -26.77 6.60
CA ALA A 189 8.81 -27.63 7.25
C ALA A 189 9.52 -26.96 8.42
N SER A 190 9.69 -25.63 8.37
CA SER A 190 10.39 -24.85 9.38
C SER A 190 9.91 -23.41 9.44
N PRO A 191 10.09 -22.72 10.58
CA PRO A 191 9.72 -21.31 10.74
C PRO A 191 10.59 -20.34 9.91
N GLU A 192 11.78 -20.78 9.49
CA GLU A 192 12.71 -19.99 8.69
C GLU A 192 12.08 -19.60 7.36
N LEU A 193 11.18 -20.42 6.80
CA LEU A 193 10.45 -20.11 5.57
C LEU A 193 9.63 -18.82 5.70
N LEU A 194 9.02 -18.58 6.87
CA LEU A 194 8.30 -17.33 7.14
C LEU A 194 9.24 -16.14 7.25
N VAL A 195 10.37 -16.34 7.93
CA VAL A 195 11.40 -15.31 8.13
C VAL A 195 12.01 -14.91 6.79
N ASP A 196 12.37 -15.88 5.95
CA ASP A 196 13.01 -15.62 4.66
C ASP A 196 12.03 -14.94 3.68
N LEU A 197 10.76 -15.37 3.66
CA LEU A 197 9.74 -14.69 2.87
C LEU A 197 9.56 -13.24 3.36
N ALA A 198 9.45 -13.02 4.66
CA ALA A 198 9.26 -11.69 5.22
C ALA A 198 10.47 -10.78 4.98
N ARG A 199 11.71 -11.32 4.96
CA ARG A 199 12.91 -10.53 4.60
C ARG A 199 12.87 -9.98 3.18
N GLY A 200 12.18 -10.66 2.29
CA GLY A 200 12.00 -10.23 0.92
C GLY A 200 10.98 -9.09 0.73
N VAL A 201 10.24 -8.72 1.76
CA VAL A 201 9.30 -7.58 1.72
C VAL A 201 10.04 -6.27 1.58
N ASP A 202 9.60 -5.41 0.68
CA ASP A 202 10.16 -4.05 0.57
C ASP A 202 9.57 -3.13 1.65
N TYR A 203 10.21 -3.14 2.80
CA TYR A 203 9.83 -2.30 3.92
C TYR A 203 10.03 -0.80 3.66
N SER A 204 10.84 -0.42 2.67
CA SER A 204 11.05 0.99 2.33
C SER A 204 9.79 1.62 1.74
N LEU A 205 9.02 0.85 1.00
CA LEU A 205 7.71 1.26 0.48
C LEU A 205 6.65 1.38 1.59
N LEU A 206 6.82 0.63 2.69
CA LEU A 206 5.86 0.61 3.81
C LEU A 206 6.20 1.64 4.89
N ARG A 207 7.45 2.17 4.90
CA ARG A 207 7.89 3.20 5.84
C ARG A 207 7.63 4.59 5.27
N GLY A 208 6.80 5.36 5.89
CA GLY A 208 6.91 6.81 5.82
C GLY A 208 6.35 7.52 4.60
N LYS A 209 5.42 6.96 3.87
CA LYS A 209 4.48 7.73 3.03
C LYS A 209 3.07 7.34 3.43
N SER A 210 2.17 8.34 3.41
CA SER A 210 0.73 8.09 3.44
C SER A 210 0.42 7.12 2.30
N LEU A 211 0.47 5.81 2.60
CA LEU A 211 -0.12 4.83 1.72
C LEU A 211 -1.62 5.14 1.69
N PRO A 212 -2.24 5.22 0.53
CA PRO A 212 -3.65 5.60 0.39
C PRO A 212 -4.58 4.62 1.10
#